data_5d27b3c9ac927d090aab536908cd7be9
#
_entry.id   5d27b3c9ac927d090aab536908cd7be9
#
_cell.length_a   1.000
_cell.length_b   1.000
_cell.length_c   1.000
_cell.angle_alpha   90.00
_cell.angle_beta   90.00
_cell.angle_gamma   90.00
#
_symmetry.space_group_name_H-M   'P 1'
#
loop_
_entity.id
_entity.type
_entity.pdbx_description
1 polymer ?
#
loop_
_entity_poly.entity_id
_entity_poly.type
_entity_poly.pdbx_seq_one_letter_code
_entity_poly.pdbx_strand_id
1 'polypeptide(L)'
;MKKNFIQKYIKQESELESVHCQEEIKGLGEMYVYMHNNDMDELFEESRRTNWFCKNYTDYTLKNLHSKLYTFAPFPDYAGVYRKEDVYLPGTGTELAEWSVIKYRIDDINEDVMRLKEVAKNIKTTDDMLDYLDMCVEVKCKLIKVHPFNDGNGRTIRCFINELLEEGNFPPIYIRANERTAYHNAMNLANNENDYSAIKGFYRYKIYDSIIELDINDRVKKEDHEVKAKELTLSLEKNKDKPE
;
A
#
# COMPACT_ATOMS: atom_id res chain seq x y z
N MET A 1 -5.38 5.79 -11.41
CA MET A 1 -4.08 5.09 -11.44
C MET A 1 -4.00 4.11 -12.61
N LYS A 2 -2.82 3.90 -13.18
CA LYS A 2 -2.69 3.24 -14.48
C LYS A 2 -2.72 1.71 -14.30
N LYS A 3 -3.48 1.00 -15.13
CA LYS A 3 -3.59 -0.47 -15.15
C LYS A 3 -2.21 -1.18 -15.05
N ASN A 4 -1.19 -0.59 -15.67
CA ASN A 4 0.19 -1.12 -15.62
C ASN A 4 0.82 -1.06 -14.23
N PHE A 5 0.48 -0.05 -13.41
CA PHE A 5 0.98 0.05 -12.03
C PHE A 5 0.39 -1.06 -11.17
N ILE A 6 -0.92 -1.27 -11.26
CA ILE A 6 -1.62 -2.34 -10.51
C ILE A 6 -1.02 -3.72 -10.83
N GLN A 7 -0.77 -4.00 -12.11
CA GLN A 7 -0.14 -5.27 -12.51
C GLN A 7 1.28 -5.43 -11.95
N LYS A 8 2.08 -4.37 -11.97
CA LYS A 8 3.42 -4.38 -11.37
C LYS A 8 3.34 -4.56 -9.86
N TYR A 9 2.44 -3.83 -9.19
CA TYR A 9 2.22 -3.96 -7.75
C TYR A 9 1.90 -5.41 -7.36
N ILE A 10 0.89 -6.02 -7.98
CA ILE A 10 0.49 -7.40 -7.71
C ILE A 10 1.66 -8.36 -7.91
N LYS A 11 2.40 -8.21 -9.02
CA LYS A 11 3.56 -9.04 -9.32
C LYS A 11 4.63 -8.91 -8.23
N GLN A 12 5.01 -7.69 -7.87
CA GLN A 12 6.09 -7.46 -6.91
C GLN A 12 5.70 -7.88 -5.48
N GLU A 13 4.46 -7.67 -5.07
CA GLU A 13 3.93 -8.15 -3.79
C GLU A 13 3.92 -9.68 -3.72
N SER A 14 3.53 -10.36 -4.81
CA SER A 14 3.56 -11.82 -4.89
C SER A 14 4.99 -12.37 -4.82
N GLU A 15 5.93 -11.75 -5.54
CA GLU A 15 7.34 -12.13 -5.52
C GLU A 15 7.99 -11.83 -4.16
N LEU A 16 7.68 -10.69 -3.54
CA LEU A 16 8.20 -10.28 -2.23
C LEU A 16 7.83 -11.29 -1.14
N GLU A 17 6.59 -11.73 -1.13
CA GLU A 17 6.06 -12.67 -0.13
C GLU A 17 6.17 -14.15 -0.57
N SER A 18 6.74 -14.41 -1.75
CA SER A 18 6.83 -15.76 -2.32
C SER A 18 5.47 -16.45 -2.47
N VAL A 19 4.44 -15.69 -2.82
CA VAL A 19 3.09 -16.18 -3.05
C VAL A 19 2.98 -16.76 -4.46
N HIS A 20 2.57 -18.02 -4.56
CA HIS A 20 2.40 -18.73 -5.82
C HIS A 20 0.94 -19.18 -6.06
N CYS A 21 0.10 -19.09 -5.05
CA CYS A 21 -1.31 -19.44 -5.12
C CYS A 21 -2.08 -18.41 -5.95
N GLN A 22 -2.78 -18.88 -6.98
CA GLN A 22 -3.51 -17.99 -7.90
C GLN A 22 -4.68 -17.28 -7.22
N GLU A 23 -5.29 -17.91 -6.25
CA GLU A 23 -6.35 -17.36 -5.44
C GLU A 23 -5.88 -16.15 -4.61
N GLU A 24 -4.70 -16.25 -4.00
CA GLU A 24 -4.12 -15.11 -3.26
C GLU A 24 -3.63 -14.00 -4.18
N ILE A 25 -3.10 -14.35 -5.37
CA ILE A 25 -2.71 -13.33 -6.37
C ILE A 25 -3.94 -12.55 -6.86
N LYS A 26 -5.07 -13.22 -7.09
CA LYS A 26 -6.34 -12.55 -7.41
C LYS A 26 -6.82 -11.67 -6.24
N GLY A 27 -6.71 -12.18 -5.01
CA GLY A 27 -7.06 -11.44 -3.80
C GLY A 27 -6.23 -10.17 -3.62
N LEU A 28 -4.93 -10.18 -3.96
CA LEU A 28 -4.11 -8.96 -4.02
C LEU A 28 -4.70 -7.91 -4.96
N GLY A 29 -5.18 -8.36 -6.13
CA GLY A 29 -5.86 -7.48 -7.09
C GLY A 29 -7.14 -6.86 -6.51
N GLU A 30 -8.00 -7.66 -5.88
CA GLU A 30 -9.24 -7.19 -5.24
C GLU A 30 -8.95 -6.20 -4.10
N MET A 31 -7.98 -6.52 -3.24
CA MET A 31 -7.56 -5.65 -2.15
C MET A 31 -7.10 -4.28 -2.68
N TYR A 32 -6.27 -4.28 -3.71
CA TYR A 32 -5.73 -3.05 -4.28
C TYR A 32 -6.81 -2.22 -4.99
N VAL A 33 -7.70 -2.87 -5.77
CA VAL A 33 -8.83 -2.21 -6.43
C VAL A 33 -9.79 -1.61 -5.40
N TYR A 34 -10.03 -2.32 -4.31
CA TYR A 34 -10.86 -1.83 -3.22
C TYR A 34 -10.29 -0.54 -2.62
N MET A 35 -8.99 -0.51 -2.27
CA MET A 35 -8.36 0.71 -1.76
C MET A 35 -8.39 1.86 -2.74
N HIS A 36 -8.12 1.59 -4.00
CA HIS A 36 -8.08 2.63 -5.03
C HIS A 36 -9.45 3.25 -5.35
N ASN A 37 -10.53 2.50 -5.17
CA ASN A 37 -11.89 2.95 -5.47
C ASN A 37 -12.60 3.61 -4.27
N ASN A 38 -11.99 3.60 -3.09
CA ASN A 38 -12.57 4.17 -1.88
C ASN A 38 -11.53 5.09 -1.25
N ASP A 39 -11.82 6.37 -1.16
CA ASP A 39 -10.93 7.29 -0.46
C ASP A 39 -11.07 7.17 1.08
N MET A 40 -10.14 7.79 1.81
CA MET A 40 -10.10 7.71 3.26
C MET A 40 -11.35 8.30 3.92
N ASP A 41 -11.97 9.31 3.32
CA ASP A 41 -13.21 9.91 3.84
C ASP A 41 -14.40 8.97 3.69
N GLU A 42 -14.54 8.32 2.54
CA GLU A 42 -15.58 7.32 2.29
C GLU A 42 -15.46 6.13 3.24
N LEU A 43 -14.25 5.57 3.38
CA LEU A 43 -13.96 4.46 4.30
C LEU A 43 -14.20 4.85 5.77
N PHE A 44 -13.90 6.09 6.14
CA PHE A 44 -14.16 6.60 7.47
C PHE A 44 -15.66 6.69 7.76
N GLU A 45 -16.44 7.24 6.85
CA GLU A 45 -17.90 7.30 6.98
C GLU A 45 -18.54 5.90 6.99
N GLU A 46 -18.03 4.99 6.20
CA GLU A 46 -18.48 3.60 6.17
C GLU A 46 -18.16 2.88 7.50
N SER A 47 -16.98 3.08 8.06
CA SER A 47 -16.59 2.54 9.36
C SER A 47 -17.53 3.01 10.49
N ARG A 48 -18.00 4.27 10.42
CA ARG A 48 -18.95 4.84 11.38
C ARG A 48 -20.34 4.27 11.25
N ARG A 49 -20.77 3.90 10.03
CA ARG A 49 -22.10 3.33 9.76
C ARG A 49 -22.20 1.87 10.15
N THR A 50 -21.11 1.12 9.91
CA THR A 50 -21.11 -0.34 10.05
C THR A 50 -21.01 -0.79 11.51
N ASN A 51 -20.39 0.01 12.35
CA ASN A 51 -20.23 -0.35 13.76
C ASN A 51 -20.39 0.88 14.67
N TRP A 52 -21.59 1.07 15.23
CA TRP A 52 -21.91 2.15 16.14
C TRP A 52 -20.96 2.23 17.36
N PHE A 53 -20.40 1.09 17.78
CA PHE A 53 -19.49 1.01 18.92
C PHE A 53 -18.00 1.10 18.54
N CYS A 54 -17.64 0.91 17.29
CA CYS A 54 -16.25 0.89 16.83
C CYS A 54 -16.00 1.99 15.80
N LYS A 55 -15.77 3.21 16.28
CA LYS A 55 -15.40 4.37 15.45
C LYS A 55 -13.91 4.34 15.06
N ASN A 56 -13.38 3.17 14.73
CA ASN A 56 -11.97 2.98 14.46
C ASN A 56 -11.76 2.68 12.98
N TYR A 57 -11.36 3.70 12.23
CA TYR A 57 -11.05 3.62 10.80
C TYR A 57 -9.98 2.55 10.52
N THR A 58 -8.90 2.51 11.32
CA THR A 58 -7.80 1.57 11.13
C THR A 58 -8.24 0.12 11.29
N ASP A 59 -9.01 -0.18 12.34
CA ASP A 59 -9.58 -1.53 12.56
C ASP A 59 -10.46 -1.97 11.39
N TYR A 60 -11.36 -1.08 10.98
CA TYR A 60 -12.30 -1.34 9.88
C TYR A 60 -11.55 -1.60 8.57
N THR A 61 -10.65 -0.70 8.19
CA THR A 61 -9.94 -0.76 6.92
C THR A 61 -9.01 -1.97 6.84
N LEU A 62 -8.22 -2.24 7.89
CA LEU A 62 -7.34 -3.42 7.93
C LEU A 62 -8.11 -4.73 7.76
N LYS A 63 -9.25 -4.88 8.43
CA LYS A 63 -10.09 -6.08 8.31
C LYS A 63 -10.68 -6.23 6.92
N ASN A 64 -11.14 -5.14 6.31
CA ASN A 64 -11.68 -5.17 4.95
C ASN A 64 -10.59 -5.51 3.93
N LEU A 65 -9.42 -4.89 4.02
CA LEU A 65 -8.28 -5.20 3.14
C LEU A 65 -7.88 -6.67 3.25
N HIS A 66 -7.73 -7.17 4.46
CA HIS A 66 -7.40 -8.57 4.70
C HIS A 66 -8.50 -9.52 4.20
N SER A 67 -9.76 -9.16 4.35
CA SER A 67 -10.88 -9.92 3.79
C SER A 67 -10.83 -9.97 2.26
N LYS A 68 -10.49 -8.85 1.60
CA LYS A 68 -10.32 -8.79 0.15
C LYS A 68 -9.14 -9.63 -0.32
N LEU A 69 -8.01 -9.60 0.41
CA LEU A 69 -6.83 -10.41 0.11
C LEU A 69 -7.16 -11.92 0.05
N TYR A 70 -8.05 -12.39 0.91
CA TYR A 70 -8.42 -13.80 1.00
C TYR A 70 -9.80 -14.13 0.40
N THR A 71 -10.38 -13.26 -0.41
CA THR A 71 -11.72 -13.48 -1.03
C THR A 71 -11.82 -14.80 -1.79
N PHE A 72 -10.76 -15.23 -2.44
CA PHE A 72 -10.74 -16.45 -3.27
C PHE A 72 -10.00 -17.62 -2.63
N ALA A 73 -9.35 -17.39 -1.49
CA ALA A 73 -8.60 -18.42 -0.80
C ALA A 73 -9.53 -19.43 -0.11
N PRO A 74 -9.13 -20.70 0.00
CA PRO A 74 -9.92 -21.73 0.66
C PRO A 74 -9.93 -21.60 2.20
N PHE A 75 -9.57 -20.46 2.74
CA PHE A 75 -9.43 -20.18 4.17
C PHE A 75 -10.35 -19.02 4.62
N PRO A 76 -11.68 -19.10 4.41
CA PRO A 76 -12.58 -17.98 4.72
C PRO A 76 -12.65 -17.64 6.22
N ASP A 77 -12.33 -18.57 7.11
CA ASP A 77 -12.60 -18.46 8.54
C ASP A 77 -11.74 -17.40 9.25
N TYR A 78 -10.59 -17.01 8.68
CA TYR A 78 -9.74 -15.95 9.24
C TYR A 78 -9.59 -14.72 8.34
N ALA A 79 -10.28 -14.68 7.18
CA ALA A 79 -10.30 -13.51 6.33
C ALA A 79 -10.95 -12.31 7.04
N GLY A 80 -10.17 -11.25 7.31
CA GLY A 80 -10.63 -10.09 8.05
C GLY A 80 -10.80 -10.29 9.56
N VAL A 81 -10.29 -11.40 10.12
CA VAL A 81 -10.40 -11.74 11.54
C VAL A 81 -9.02 -11.70 12.19
N TYR A 82 -8.89 -10.99 13.31
CA TYR A 82 -7.65 -10.97 14.08
C TYR A 82 -7.34 -12.34 14.67
N ARG A 83 -6.06 -12.66 14.74
CA ARG A 83 -5.57 -13.90 15.37
C ARG A 83 -6.00 -13.98 16.84
N LYS A 84 -6.18 -15.21 17.31
CA LYS A 84 -6.56 -15.53 18.68
C LYS A 84 -5.49 -16.34 19.41
N GLU A 85 -4.29 -16.32 18.88
CA GLU A 85 -3.09 -17.01 19.41
C GLU A 85 -1.86 -16.16 19.14
N ASP A 86 -0.82 -16.40 19.93
CA ASP A 86 0.46 -15.72 19.72
C ASP A 86 1.20 -16.35 18.56
N VAL A 87 1.82 -15.50 17.76
CA VAL A 87 2.62 -15.89 16.60
C VAL A 87 4.02 -15.28 16.71
N TYR A 88 4.95 -15.78 15.96
CA TYR A 88 6.31 -15.26 15.90
C TYR A 88 6.79 -15.13 14.46
N LEU A 89 7.73 -14.22 14.24
CA LEU A 89 8.38 -14.01 12.94
C LEU A 89 9.73 -14.73 12.94
N PRO A 90 9.85 -15.87 12.24
CA PRO A 90 11.08 -16.64 12.24
C PRO A 90 12.30 -15.82 11.75
N GLY A 91 13.40 -15.87 12.49
CA GLY A 91 14.68 -15.25 12.09
C GLY A 91 14.75 -13.73 12.22
N THR A 92 13.73 -13.06 12.78
CA THR A 92 13.75 -11.60 12.94
C THR A 92 14.10 -11.10 14.34
N GLY A 93 13.86 -11.91 15.37
CA GLY A 93 13.97 -11.49 16.78
C GLY A 93 12.92 -10.44 17.20
N THR A 94 11.98 -10.08 16.33
CA THR A 94 10.97 -9.08 16.63
C THR A 94 9.92 -9.64 17.60
N GLU A 95 9.75 -8.98 18.74
CA GLU A 95 8.64 -9.26 19.65
C GLU A 95 7.34 -8.68 19.09
N LEU A 96 6.35 -9.54 18.93
CA LEU A 96 5.02 -9.18 18.47
C LEU A 96 4.09 -8.98 19.67
N ALA A 97 3.03 -8.19 19.46
CA ALA A 97 2.00 -8.01 20.48
C ALA A 97 1.32 -9.34 20.82
N GLU A 98 1.01 -9.57 22.08
CA GLU A 98 0.13 -10.66 22.48
C GLU A 98 -1.25 -10.53 21.81
N TRP A 99 -1.85 -11.64 21.43
CA TRP A 99 -3.13 -11.61 20.72
C TRP A 99 -4.24 -10.89 21.51
N SER A 100 -4.22 -10.99 22.83
CA SER A 100 -5.21 -10.40 23.74
C SER A 100 -5.25 -8.87 23.72
N VAL A 101 -4.15 -8.22 23.32
CA VAL A 101 -4.02 -6.76 23.29
C VAL A 101 -4.10 -6.16 21.88
N ILE A 102 -4.25 -6.98 20.83
CA ILE A 102 -4.29 -6.51 19.43
C ILE A 102 -5.29 -5.37 19.26
N LYS A 103 -6.50 -5.55 19.75
CA LYS A 103 -7.56 -4.54 19.62
C LYS A 103 -7.14 -3.20 20.21
N TYR A 104 -6.59 -3.19 21.41
CA TYR A 104 -6.14 -1.96 22.06
C TYR A 104 -4.99 -1.29 21.31
N ARG A 105 -4.04 -2.08 20.80
CA ARG A 105 -2.93 -1.55 20.01
C ARG A 105 -3.40 -0.94 18.68
N ILE A 106 -4.40 -1.52 18.04
CA ILE A 106 -5.01 -0.95 16.83
C ILE A 106 -5.77 0.34 17.17
N ASP A 107 -6.43 0.42 18.32
CA ASP A 107 -7.09 1.65 18.78
C ASP A 107 -6.07 2.77 19.01
N ASP A 108 -4.93 2.48 19.66
CA ASP A 108 -3.82 3.45 19.84
C ASP A 108 -3.27 3.92 18.48
N ILE A 109 -3.04 2.99 17.54
CA ILE A 109 -2.54 3.33 16.20
C ILE A 109 -3.56 4.17 15.42
N ASN A 110 -4.84 3.95 15.63
CA ASN A 110 -5.88 4.76 14.99
C ASN A 110 -5.77 6.25 15.36
N GLU A 111 -5.34 6.60 16.55
CA GLU A 111 -5.09 7.99 16.93
C GLU A 111 -3.99 8.61 16.08
N ASP A 112 -2.90 7.85 15.82
CA ASP A 112 -1.82 8.31 14.93
C ASP A 112 -2.32 8.47 13.49
N VAL A 113 -3.13 7.54 12.99
CA VAL A 113 -3.72 7.61 11.64
C VAL A 113 -4.66 8.81 11.50
N MET A 114 -5.49 9.09 12.51
CA MET A 114 -6.35 10.27 12.49
C MET A 114 -5.55 11.57 12.52
N ARG A 115 -4.41 11.58 13.23
CA ARG A 115 -3.47 12.72 13.20
C ARG A 115 -2.84 12.89 11.83
N LEU A 116 -2.43 11.80 11.16
CA LEU A 116 -1.92 11.84 9.79
C LEU A 116 -2.93 12.49 8.85
N LYS A 117 -4.20 12.13 8.92
CA LYS A 117 -5.27 12.73 8.12
C LYS A 117 -5.37 14.25 8.31
N GLU A 118 -5.19 14.74 9.51
CA GLU A 118 -5.20 16.19 9.76
C GLU A 118 -3.90 16.87 9.27
N VAL A 119 -2.75 16.20 9.40
CA VAL A 119 -1.47 16.70 8.89
C VAL A 119 -1.49 16.78 7.36
N ALA A 120 -2.03 15.78 6.67
CA ALA A 120 -2.14 15.75 5.21
C ALA A 120 -2.77 17.02 4.63
N LYS A 121 -3.80 17.56 5.27
CA LYS A 121 -4.49 18.80 4.86
C LYS A 121 -3.62 20.06 4.94
N ASN A 122 -2.52 19.99 5.68
CA ASN A 122 -1.68 21.13 6.02
C ASN A 122 -0.27 21.06 5.43
N ILE A 123 0.03 20.06 4.59
CA ILE A 123 1.32 19.94 3.90
C ILE A 123 1.51 21.11 2.94
N LYS A 124 2.57 21.90 3.14
CA LYS A 124 2.89 23.09 2.33
C LYS A 124 4.34 23.14 1.85
N THR A 125 5.23 22.52 2.59
CA THR A 125 6.67 22.54 2.34
C THR A 125 7.21 21.14 2.12
N THR A 126 8.43 21.05 1.59
CA THR A 126 9.14 19.76 1.48
C THR A 126 9.39 19.13 2.85
N ASP A 127 9.65 19.94 3.86
CA ASP A 127 9.86 19.44 5.22
C ASP A 127 8.57 18.82 5.77
N ASP A 128 7.41 19.48 5.58
CA ASP A 128 6.10 18.90 5.95
C ASP A 128 5.86 17.56 5.24
N MET A 129 6.23 17.46 3.95
CA MET A 129 6.12 16.21 3.19
C MET A 129 6.99 15.11 3.80
N LEU A 130 8.25 15.41 4.15
CA LEU A 130 9.16 14.45 4.74
C LEU A 130 8.68 14.00 6.13
N ASP A 131 8.20 14.92 6.94
CA ASP A 131 7.65 14.62 8.26
C ASP A 131 6.40 13.74 8.16
N TYR A 132 5.49 14.04 7.23
CA TYR A 132 4.32 13.21 6.95
C TYR A 132 4.71 11.80 6.52
N LEU A 133 5.64 11.67 5.59
CA LEU A 133 6.14 10.36 5.14
C LEU A 133 6.75 9.56 6.30
N ASP A 134 7.53 10.23 7.14
CA ASP A 134 8.15 9.61 8.31
C ASP A 134 7.09 9.10 9.32
N MET A 135 6.01 9.85 9.53
CA MET A 135 4.87 9.43 10.35
C MET A 135 4.16 8.21 9.75
N CYS A 136 3.94 8.16 8.43
CA CYS A 136 3.39 6.97 7.76
C CYS A 136 4.25 5.73 7.99
N VAL A 137 5.58 5.88 7.91
CA VAL A 137 6.53 4.78 8.17
C VAL A 137 6.47 4.31 9.62
N GLU A 138 6.33 5.22 10.58
CA GLU A 138 6.18 4.86 12.00
C GLU A 138 4.88 4.09 12.26
N VAL A 139 3.76 4.53 11.68
CA VAL A 139 2.48 3.79 11.73
C VAL A 139 2.66 2.38 11.17
N LYS A 140 3.35 2.24 10.03
CA LYS A 140 3.67 0.94 9.45
C LYS A 140 4.43 0.04 10.41
N CYS A 141 5.50 0.55 11.03
CA CYS A 141 6.31 -0.22 11.98
C CYS A 141 5.49 -0.66 13.20
N LYS A 142 4.64 0.22 13.74
CA LYS A 142 3.72 -0.13 14.82
C LYS A 142 2.77 -1.26 14.40
N LEU A 143 2.17 -1.19 13.21
CA LEU A 143 1.27 -2.23 12.68
C LEU A 143 1.99 -3.57 12.48
N ILE A 144 3.23 -3.58 12.02
CA ILE A 144 4.04 -4.81 11.89
C ILE A 144 4.32 -5.43 13.26
N LYS A 145 4.58 -4.64 14.30
CA LYS A 145 4.74 -5.14 15.68
C LYS A 145 3.43 -5.70 16.26
N VAL A 146 2.28 -5.13 15.91
CA VAL A 146 0.99 -5.68 16.33
C VAL A 146 0.71 -7.00 15.64
N HIS A 147 1.04 -7.12 14.34
CA HIS A 147 0.86 -8.33 13.53
C HIS A 147 -0.52 -8.96 13.71
N PRO A 148 -1.60 -8.24 13.34
CA PRO A 148 -2.93 -8.55 13.83
C PRO A 148 -3.55 -9.84 13.28
N PHE A 149 -3.06 -10.37 12.16
CA PHE A 149 -3.62 -11.53 11.47
C PHE A 149 -2.71 -12.77 11.57
N ASN A 150 -3.25 -13.95 11.28
CA ASN A 150 -2.46 -15.19 11.23
C ASN A 150 -1.49 -15.23 10.04
N ASP A 151 -1.88 -14.65 8.89
CA ASP A 151 -1.07 -14.49 7.68
C ASP A 151 -1.47 -13.20 6.95
N GLY A 152 -0.76 -12.83 5.87
CA GLY A 152 -1.10 -11.68 5.02
C GLY A 152 -0.85 -10.30 5.65
N ASN A 153 -0.28 -10.22 6.84
CA ASN A 153 -0.02 -8.95 7.53
C ASN A 153 0.82 -7.99 6.69
N GLY A 154 1.93 -8.46 6.11
CA GLY A 154 2.81 -7.63 5.29
C GLY A 154 2.07 -7.00 4.12
N ARG A 155 1.34 -7.80 3.36
CA ARG A 155 0.56 -7.39 2.17
C ARG A 155 -0.54 -6.39 2.53
N THR A 156 -1.32 -6.71 3.56
CA THR A 156 -2.42 -5.85 4.04
C THR A 156 -1.90 -4.51 4.55
N ILE A 157 -0.84 -4.52 5.37
CA ILE A 157 -0.27 -3.30 5.94
C ILE A 157 0.36 -2.43 4.85
N ARG A 158 1.09 -2.99 3.87
CA ARG A 158 1.65 -2.19 2.76
C ARG A 158 0.56 -1.56 1.89
N CYS A 159 -0.55 -2.27 1.66
CA CYS A 159 -1.69 -1.68 0.97
C CYS A 159 -2.31 -0.52 1.77
N PHE A 160 -2.50 -0.70 3.07
CA PHE A 160 -3.00 0.35 3.96
C PHE A 160 -2.07 1.57 4.02
N ILE A 161 -0.75 1.37 4.03
CA ILE A 161 0.20 2.49 4.01
C ILE A 161 0.17 3.23 2.68
N ASN A 162 -0.08 2.56 1.55
CA ASN A 162 -0.27 3.24 0.27
C ASN A 162 -1.47 4.17 0.29
N GLU A 163 -2.54 3.83 1.00
CA GLU A 163 -3.68 4.74 1.21
C GLU A 163 -3.27 6.00 1.97
N LEU A 164 -2.53 5.84 3.07
CA LEU A 164 -2.04 6.98 3.82
C LEU A 164 -1.07 7.85 2.99
N LEU A 165 -0.27 7.24 2.12
CA LEU A 165 0.60 7.97 1.20
C LEU A 165 -0.21 8.78 0.18
N GLU A 166 -1.27 8.19 -0.40
CA GLU A 166 -2.16 8.88 -1.35
C GLU A 166 -2.90 10.05 -0.70
N GLU A 167 -3.33 9.94 0.57
CA GLU A 167 -3.92 11.05 1.34
C GLU A 167 -2.96 12.25 1.46
N GLY A 168 -1.65 11.98 1.62
CA GLY A 168 -0.60 13.00 1.62
C GLY A 168 -0.13 13.45 0.22
N ASN A 169 -0.85 13.08 -0.85
CA ASN A 169 -0.48 13.32 -2.25
C ASN A 169 0.84 12.69 -2.69
N PHE A 170 1.27 11.62 -2.05
CA PHE A 170 2.39 10.81 -2.52
C PHE A 170 1.92 9.75 -3.53
N PRO A 171 2.77 9.36 -4.49
CA PRO A 171 2.48 8.20 -5.31
C PRO A 171 2.52 6.93 -4.46
N PRO A 172 1.70 5.92 -4.78
CA PRO A 172 1.82 4.62 -4.15
C PRO A 172 3.15 3.97 -4.52
N ILE A 173 3.66 3.13 -3.63
CA ILE A 173 4.92 2.41 -3.80
C ILE A 173 4.71 0.90 -3.76
N TYR A 174 5.66 0.17 -4.31
CA TYR A 174 5.85 -1.26 -4.11
C TYR A 174 7.31 -1.58 -3.85
N ILE A 175 7.56 -2.68 -3.17
CA ILE A 175 8.91 -3.16 -2.85
C ILE A 175 9.25 -4.26 -3.86
N ARG A 176 10.37 -4.11 -4.58
CA ARG A 176 10.80 -5.11 -5.55
C ARG A 176 11.40 -6.33 -4.83
N ALA A 177 11.26 -7.51 -5.43
CA ALA A 177 11.80 -8.74 -4.85
C ALA A 177 13.32 -8.67 -4.57
N ASN A 178 14.08 -7.99 -5.43
CA ASN A 178 15.52 -7.78 -5.21
C ASN A 178 15.85 -6.78 -4.08
N GLU A 179 14.88 -6.00 -3.60
CA GLU A 179 15.02 -5.09 -2.47
C GLU A 179 14.64 -5.76 -1.13
N ARG A 180 14.15 -7.01 -1.17
CA ARG A 180 13.63 -7.75 -0.01
C ARG A 180 14.57 -7.73 1.18
N THR A 181 15.84 -8.06 0.97
CA THR A 181 16.83 -8.12 2.05
C THR A 181 17.07 -6.74 2.68
N ALA A 182 17.23 -5.70 1.86
CA ALA A 182 17.43 -4.34 2.36
C ALA A 182 16.21 -3.85 3.16
N TYR A 183 15.02 -4.12 2.66
CA TYR A 183 13.76 -3.81 3.33
C TYR A 183 13.62 -4.53 4.68
N HIS A 184 13.85 -5.85 4.73
CA HIS A 184 13.75 -6.59 6.00
C HIS A 184 14.81 -6.17 7.01
N ASN A 185 16.05 -5.90 6.58
CA ASN A 185 17.09 -5.39 7.48
C ASN A 185 16.70 -4.04 8.09
N ALA A 186 16.19 -3.11 7.28
CA ALA A 186 15.70 -1.81 7.75
C ALA A 186 14.51 -1.95 8.72
N MET A 187 13.58 -2.89 8.44
CA MET A 187 12.47 -3.21 9.34
C MET A 187 12.93 -3.80 10.66
N ASN A 188 13.93 -4.68 10.65
CA ASN A 188 14.47 -5.29 11.87
C ASN A 188 15.12 -4.25 12.78
N LEU A 189 15.88 -3.29 12.23
CA LEU A 189 16.43 -2.17 13.01
C LEU A 189 15.30 -1.36 13.67
N ALA A 190 14.27 -1.00 12.91
CA ALA A 190 13.14 -0.25 13.45
C ALA A 190 12.39 -1.03 14.55
N ASN A 191 12.19 -2.34 14.36
CA ASN A 191 11.40 -3.14 15.28
C ASN A 191 12.14 -3.54 16.54
N ASN A 192 13.45 -3.85 16.45
CA ASN A 192 14.22 -4.41 17.54
C ASN A 192 15.04 -3.35 18.29
N GLU A 193 15.50 -2.31 17.59
CA GLU A 193 16.39 -1.29 18.14
C GLU A 193 15.71 0.08 18.27
N ASN A 194 14.46 0.22 17.78
CA ASN A 194 13.73 1.48 17.62
C ASN A 194 14.50 2.51 16.77
N ASP A 195 15.39 2.05 15.90
CA ASP A 195 16.08 2.88 14.90
C ASP A 195 15.30 2.89 13.58
N TYR A 196 14.55 3.96 13.38
CA TYR A 196 13.72 4.14 12.18
C TYR A 196 14.48 4.76 11.01
N SER A 197 15.75 5.14 11.17
CA SER A 197 16.51 5.88 10.16
C SER A 197 16.61 5.14 8.83
N ALA A 198 16.94 3.85 8.88
CA ALA A 198 17.10 3.02 7.69
C ALA A 198 15.78 2.81 6.93
N ILE A 199 14.68 2.52 7.63
CA ILE A 199 13.39 2.29 6.99
C ILE A 199 12.77 3.59 6.44
N LYS A 200 12.95 4.73 7.13
CA LYS A 200 12.57 6.05 6.65
C LYS A 200 13.34 6.40 5.36
N GLY A 201 14.65 6.19 5.34
CA GLY A 201 15.48 6.36 4.14
C GLY A 201 15.03 5.46 2.98
N PHE A 202 14.69 4.20 3.27
CA PHE A 202 14.16 3.26 2.28
C PHE A 202 12.86 3.77 1.66
N TYR A 203 11.90 4.25 2.46
CA TYR A 203 10.62 4.79 1.96
C TYR A 203 10.81 6.07 1.15
N ARG A 204 11.68 6.98 1.56
CA ARG A 204 12.03 8.18 0.78
C ARG A 204 12.58 7.82 -0.59
N TYR A 205 13.48 6.83 -0.65
CA TYR A 205 13.97 6.28 -1.92
C TYR A 205 12.84 5.69 -2.77
N LYS A 206 11.91 4.92 -2.19
CA LYS A 206 10.78 4.31 -2.92
C LYS A 206 9.82 5.36 -3.48
N ILE A 207 9.54 6.43 -2.76
CA ILE A 207 8.74 7.55 -3.27
C ILE A 207 9.43 8.19 -4.48
N TYR A 208 10.72 8.50 -4.37
CA TYR A 208 11.49 9.05 -5.48
C TYR A 208 11.49 8.14 -6.72
N ASP A 209 11.72 6.85 -6.51
CA ASP A 209 11.69 5.82 -7.55
C ASP A 209 10.30 5.74 -8.24
N SER A 210 9.22 5.82 -7.47
CA SER A 210 7.85 5.82 -7.99
C SER A 210 7.54 7.09 -8.81
N ILE A 211 7.98 8.26 -8.37
CA ILE A 211 7.82 9.52 -9.12
C ILE A 211 8.50 9.42 -10.48
N ILE A 212 9.76 8.95 -10.51
CA ILE A 212 10.50 8.77 -11.75
C ILE A 212 9.81 7.77 -12.68
N GLU A 213 9.35 6.65 -12.16
CA GLU A 213 8.65 5.65 -12.96
C GLU A 213 7.35 6.19 -13.58
N LEU A 214 6.61 7.00 -12.86
CA LEU A 214 5.40 7.64 -13.36
C LEU A 214 5.71 8.68 -14.45
N ASP A 215 6.74 9.50 -14.26
CA ASP A 215 7.16 10.51 -15.25
C ASP A 215 7.65 9.85 -16.56
N ILE A 216 8.46 8.81 -16.48
CA ILE A 216 8.90 8.04 -17.66
C ILE A 216 7.69 7.47 -18.40
N ASN A 217 6.75 6.85 -17.70
CA ASN A 217 5.54 6.29 -18.32
C ASN A 217 4.68 7.35 -19.01
N ASP A 218 4.64 8.57 -18.50
CA ASP A 218 3.89 9.67 -19.11
C ASP A 218 4.59 10.25 -20.32
N ARG A 219 5.93 10.30 -20.34
CA ARG A 219 6.72 10.70 -21.52
C ARG A 219 6.56 9.71 -22.66
N VAL A 220 6.73 8.42 -22.40
CA VAL A 220 6.53 7.37 -23.41
C VAL A 220 5.15 7.44 -24.04
N LYS A 221 4.10 7.68 -23.24
CA LYS A 221 2.74 7.84 -23.78
C LYS A 221 2.58 9.08 -24.68
N LYS A 222 3.22 10.19 -24.34
CA LYS A 222 3.18 11.39 -25.19
C LYS A 222 3.86 11.12 -26.52
N GLU A 223 5.02 10.47 -26.51
CA GLU A 223 5.74 10.09 -27.75
C GLU A 223 4.92 9.13 -28.61
N ASP A 224 4.27 8.10 -28.03
CA ASP A 224 3.38 7.19 -28.74
C ASP A 224 2.16 7.92 -29.37
N HIS A 225 1.61 8.90 -28.67
CA HIS A 225 0.51 9.70 -29.21
C HIS A 225 0.97 10.60 -30.36
N GLU A 226 2.15 11.19 -30.28
CA GLU A 226 2.72 12.00 -31.35
C GLU A 226 3.07 11.18 -32.59
N VAL A 227 3.62 9.97 -32.41
CA VAL A 227 3.88 9.05 -33.52
C VAL A 227 2.60 8.64 -34.22
N LYS A 228 1.58 8.23 -33.47
CA LYS A 228 0.28 7.87 -34.04
C LYS A 228 -0.42 9.03 -34.75
N ALA A 229 -0.31 10.24 -34.23
CA ALA A 229 -0.85 11.44 -34.87
C ALA A 229 -0.13 11.73 -36.20
N LYS A 230 1.19 11.60 -36.24
CA LYS A 230 1.98 11.75 -37.49
C LYS A 230 1.63 10.69 -38.54
N GLU A 231 1.50 9.43 -38.13
CA GLU A 231 1.11 8.33 -39.02
C GLU A 231 -0.29 8.56 -39.61
N LEU A 232 -1.24 9.05 -38.80
CA LEU A 232 -2.59 9.38 -39.25
C LEU A 232 -2.58 10.51 -40.27
N THR A 233 -1.79 11.56 -40.03
CA THR A 233 -1.65 12.70 -40.95
C THR A 233 -1.08 12.26 -42.28
N LEU A 234 -0.02 11.45 -42.27
CA LEU A 234 0.62 10.92 -43.50
C LEU A 234 -0.35 9.98 -44.27
N SER A 235 -1.19 9.25 -43.60
CA SER A 235 -2.21 8.39 -44.27
C SER A 235 -3.31 9.21 -44.92
N LEU A 236 -3.70 10.31 -44.32
CA LEU A 236 -4.70 11.25 -44.89
C LEU A 236 -4.17 12.00 -46.10
N GLU A 237 -2.90 12.40 -46.11
CA GLU A 237 -2.25 13.03 -47.25
C GLU A 237 -2.13 12.06 -48.43
N LYS A 238 -1.72 10.82 -48.24
CA LYS A 238 -1.66 9.79 -49.28
C LYS A 238 -2.99 9.46 -49.93
N ASN A 239 -4.10 9.65 -49.21
CA ASN A 239 -5.45 9.43 -49.74
C ASN A 239 -6.01 10.61 -50.54
N LYS A 240 -5.41 11.81 -50.41
CA LYS A 240 -5.77 13.00 -51.25
C LYS A 240 -5.18 12.96 -52.65
N ASP A 241 -4.10 12.21 -52.84
CA ASP A 241 -3.36 12.14 -54.12
C ASP A 241 -3.81 10.96 -55.01
N LYS A 242 -4.92 10.27 -54.70
CA LYS A 242 -5.51 9.27 -55.60
C LYS A 242 -6.46 9.99 -56.58
N PRO A 243 -6.13 10.05 -57.89
CA PRO A 243 -7.06 10.55 -58.89
C PRO A 243 -8.29 9.60 -58.96
N GLU A 244 -9.47 10.18 -59.17
CA GLU A 244 -10.73 9.48 -59.47
C GLU A 244 -10.63 8.66 -60.77
#